data_76eb00f7bf3c76933e2ae7fde63eea3e
#
_entry.id   76eb00f7bf3c76933e2ae7fde63eea3e
#
_cell.length_a   1.000
_cell.length_b   1.000
_cell.length_c   1.000
_cell.angle_alpha   90.00
_cell.angle_beta   90.00
_cell.angle_gamma   90.00
#
_symmetry.space_group_name_H-M   'P 1'
#
loop_
_entity.id
_entity.type
_entity.pdbx_description
1 polymer ?
#
loop_
_entity_poly.entity_id
_entity_poly.type
_entity_poly.pdbx_seq_one_letter_code
_entity_poly.pdbx_strand_id
1 'polypeptide(L)'
;VARVDTQRDDALRLYVDLFHDRLGTLVDERKAWFSAFFQTMHSFRWLDAAGPLRPVLMLVLLASIVSATLFGVALFIARRRARTFNRRLHGWWGLGLALATLSFASSGAWHLLHKQGAQPWPAPFVPSFNVAELDKAPAADWLLAGEELYMLSLLELDGKPIWRAQGQQFASMPSLHYLDAQGRELGNETPRRYAQQRLDHYAKSLGLGEAQALTLQHSFDHEYGFVFKRLPVFKASYADAHNTALFIDPLDGALASRVQDADRTEGWTFAYLHKWEFLAGLGNGYKHLLLGIVALAHVLLALVGLSLLRRGQHR
;
A
#
# COMPACT_ATOMS: atom_id res chain seq x y z
N VAL A 1 14.18 9.50 -4.03
CA VAL A 1 13.94 9.65 -2.59
C VAL A 1 15.25 9.96 -1.90
N ALA A 2 15.33 11.05 -1.14
CA ALA A 2 16.45 11.36 -0.26
C ALA A 2 16.20 10.76 1.13
N ARG A 3 17.26 10.30 1.78
CA ARG A 3 17.23 9.90 3.18
C ARG A 3 18.00 10.90 4.02
N VAL A 4 17.41 11.35 5.11
CA VAL A 4 18.02 12.24 6.10
C VAL A 4 18.06 11.50 7.44
N ASP A 5 19.25 11.25 7.95
CA ASP A 5 19.44 10.65 9.28
C ASP A 5 19.49 11.78 10.32
N THR A 6 18.71 11.66 11.38
CA THR A 6 18.72 12.61 12.49
C THR A 6 19.65 12.15 13.59
N GLN A 7 20.09 13.09 14.45
CA GLN A 7 20.90 12.79 15.65
C GLN A 7 20.03 12.53 16.89
N ARG A 8 18.79 12.07 16.71
CA ARG A 8 17.89 11.72 17.81
C ARG A 8 18.27 10.35 18.39
N ASP A 9 17.97 10.15 19.68
CA ASP A 9 18.24 8.90 20.40
C ASP A 9 17.54 7.68 19.80
N ASP A 10 16.39 7.89 19.12
CA ASP A 10 15.64 6.84 18.42
C ASP A 10 16.13 6.57 16.99
N ALA A 11 17.27 7.17 16.60
CA ALA A 11 17.88 7.07 15.26
C ALA A 11 16.85 7.31 14.13
N LEU A 12 15.97 8.30 14.30
CA LEU A 12 14.93 8.64 13.35
C LEU A 12 15.51 8.99 11.98
N ARG A 13 14.95 8.39 10.94
CA ARG A 13 15.28 8.60 9.53
C ARG A 13 14.08 9.16 8.81
N LEU A 14 14.29 10.24 8.06
CA LEU A 14 13.28 10.84 7.21
C LEU A 14 13.55 10.41 5.77
N TYR A 15 12.53 9.97 5.07
CA TYR A 15 12.60 9.68 3.64
C TYR A 15 11.75 10.70 2.90
N VAL A 16 12.41 11.52 2.07
CA VAL A 16 11.78 12.63 1.34
C VAL A 16 11.69 12.28 -0.14
N ASP A 17 10.50 12.42 -0.70
CA ASP A 17 10.25 12.34 -2.13
C ASP A 17 10.64 13.68 -2.77
N LEU A 18 11.78 13.70 -3.45
CA LEU A 18 12.33 14.93 -4.06
C LEU A 18 11.56 15.39 -5.30
N PHE A 19 10.74 14.53 -5.88
CA PHE A 19 9.96 14.89 -7.06
C PHE A 19 8.69 15.66 -6.70
N HIS A 20 8.09 15.29 -5.56
CA HIS A 20 6.84 15.89 -5.10
C HIS A 20 7.03 16.75 -3.83
N ASP A 21 8.28 17.02 -3.41
CA ASP A 21 8.63 17.79 -2.22
C ASP A 21 7.85 17.38 -0.97
N ARG A 22 7.75 16.08 -0.72
CA ARG A 22 6.97 15.56 0.40
C ARG A 22 7.72 14.58 1.27
N LEU A 23 7.34 14.54 2.54
CA LEU A 23 7.76 13.49 3.45
C LEU A 23 7.09 12.17 3.06
N GLY A 24 7.91 11.19 2.61
CA GLY A 24 7.42 9.87 2.24
C GLY A 24 7.16 8.98 3.46
N THR A 25 8.13 8.86 4.38
CA THR A 25 7.96 8.09 5.62
C THR A 25 9.00 8.45 6.66
N LEU A 26 8.62 8.20 7.92
CA LEU A 26 9.49 8.26 9.09
C LEU A 26 9.80 6.84 9.56
N VAL A 27 11.07 6.57 9.84
CA VAL A 27 11.55 5.26 10.29
C VAL A 27 12.49 5.44 11.46
N ASP A 28 12.02 5.10 12.66
CA ASP A 28 12.84 4.97 13.86
C ASP A 28 13.57 3.62 13.91
N GLU A 29 14.42 3.40 14.88
CA GLU A 29 15.19 2.16 15.04
C GLU A 29 14.30 0.94 15.20
N ARG A 30 13.24 1.04 16.01
CA ARG A 30 12.27 -0.05 16.24
C ARG A 30 11.55 -0.46 14.97
N LYS A 31 11.07 0.51 14.20
CA LYS A 31 10.41 0.29 12.90
C LYS A 31 11.41 -0.29 11.88
N ALA A 32 12.67 0.18 11.89
CA ALA A 32 13.72 -0.34 11.01
C ALA A 32 14.00 -1.82 11.30
N TRP A 33 14.17 -2.18 12.60
CA TRP A 33 14.40 -3.56 13.01
C TRP A 33 13.22 -4.48 12.62
N PHE A 34 12.00 -4.07 12.95
CA PHE A 34 10.80 -4.84 12.59
C PHE A 34 10.68 -5.02 11.07
N SER A 35 10.93 -3.95 10.31
CA SER A 35 10.88 -4.00 8.84
C SER A 35 11.96 -4.93 8.28
N ALA A 36 13.17 -4.88 8.82
CA ALA A 36 14.26 -5.77 8.40
C ALA A 36 13.94 -7.24 8.69
N PHE A 37 13.43 -7.53 9.90
CA PHE A 37 12.99 -8.88 10.27
C PHE A 37 11.88 -9.38 9.34
N PHE A 38 10.83 -8.57 9.14
CA PHE A 38 9.72 -8.91 8.25
C PHE A 38 10.18 -9.15 6.80
N GLN A 39 11.03 -8.27 6.28
CA GLN A 39 11.54 -8.38 4.92
C GLN A 39 12.43 -9.61 4.74
N THR A 40 13.19 -10.00 5.76
CA THR A 40 14.05 -11.17 5.73
C THR A 40 13.25 -12.47 5.81
N MET A 41 12.32 -12.58 6.77
CA MET A 41 11.64 -13.82 7.11
C MET A 41 10.36 -14.05 6.30
N HIS A 42 9.62 -12.98 5.98
CA HIS A 42 8.33 -13.08 5.30
C HIS A 42 8.42 -12.87 3.78
N SER A 43 9.22 -11.89 3.35
CA SER A 43 9.30 -11.52 1.93
C SER A 43 10.55 -12.07 1.23
N PHE A 44 11.49 -12.69 1.94
CA PHE A 44 12.76 -13.19 1.40
C PHE A 44 13.54 -12.13 0.59
N ARG A 45 13.49 -10.88 1.02
CA ARG A 45 14.05 -9.75 0.26
C ARG A 45 15.57 -9.85 0.04
N TRP A 46 16.25 -10.60 0.87
CA TRP A 46 17.68 -10.92 0.69
C TRP A 46 17.97 -11.68 -0.62
N LEU A 47 16.94 -12.24 -1.28
CA LEU A 47 17.03 -12.86 -2.62
C LEU A 47 16.70 -11.87 -3.76
N ASP A 48 16.50 -10.59 -3.50
CA ASP A 48 16.16 -9.62 -4.57
C ASP A 48 17.23 -9.58 -5.67
N ALA A 49 18.52 -9.70 -5.31
CA ALA A 49 19.63 -9.76 -6.25
C ALA A 49 19.61 -11.01 -7.16
N ALA A 50 18.89 -12.06 -6.79
CA ALA A 50 18.74 -13.28 -7.57
C ALA A 50 17.56 -13.21 -8.58
N GLY A 51 16.95 -12.03 -8.77
CA GLY A 51 15.89 -11.78 -9.74
C GLY A 51 14.68 -12.72 -9.57
N PRO A 52 14.31 -13.52 -10.60
CA PRO A 52 13.10 -14.34 -10.55
C PRO A 52 13.18 -15.52 -9.55
N LEU A 53 14.35 -15.84 -9.01
CA LEU A 53 14.51 -16.93 -8.04
C LEU A 53 13.68 -16.70 -6.78
N ARG A 54 13.59 -15.45 -6.30
CA ARG A 54 12.80 -15.10 -5.12
C ARG A 54 11.31 -15.45 -5.26
N PRO A 55 10.56 -14.90 -6.25
CA PRO A 55 9.14 -15.24 -6.38
C PRO A 55 8.91 -16.71 -6.69
N VAL A 56 9.78 -17.38 -7.47
CA VAL A 56 9.69 -18.82 -7.73
C VAL A 56 9.84 -19.62 -6.44
N LEU A 57 10.84 -19.35 -5.61
CA LEU A 57 11.02 -20.01 -4.32
C LEU A 57 9.82 -19.82 -3.41
N MET A 58 9.30 -18.59 -3.31
CA MET A 58 8.11 -18.29 -2.50
C MET A 58 6.89 -19.07 -2.99
N LEU A 59 6.65 -19.15 -4.30
CA LEU A 59 5.54 -19.90 -4.87
C LEU A 59 5.69 -21.42 -4.60
N VAL A 60 6.90 -21.98 -4.74
CA VAL A 60 7.17 -23.37 -4.42
C VAL A 60 6.92 -23.69 -2.95
N LEU A 61 7.35 -22.81 -2.03
CA LEU A 61 7.07 -22.96 -0.61
C LEU A 61 5.57 -22.87 -0.29
N LEU A 62 4.87 -21.90 -0.87
CA LEU A 62 3.42 -21.74 -0.68
C LEU A 62 2.64 -22.95 -1.25
N ALA A 63 3.00 -23.41 -2.45
CA ALA A 63 2.41 -24.61 -3.05
C ALA A 63 2.68 -25.89 -2.20
N SER A 64 3.87 -25.98 -1.62
CA SER A 64 4.23 -27.09 -0.72
C SER A 64 3.38 -27.06 0.57
N ILE A 65 3.16 -25.88 1.15
CA ILE A 65 2.32 -25.71 2.34
C ILE A 65 0.86 -26.07 2.03
N VAL A 66 0.32 -25.59 0.91
CA VAL A 66 -1.05 -25.92 0.47
C VAL A 66 -1.19 -27.42 0.27
N SER A 67 -0.27 -28.04 -0.48
CA SER A 67 -0.28 -29.49 -0.76
C SER A 67 -0.17 -30.30 0.53
N ALA A 68 0.77 -29.96 1.41
CA ALA A 68 0.94 -30.67 2.68
C ALA A 68 -0.32 -30.54 3.57
N THR A 69 -0.98 -29.40 3.56
CA THR A 69 -2.22 -29.19 4.32
C THR A 69 -3.36 -30.04 3.77
N LEU A 70 -3.55 -30.04 2.44
CA LEU A 70 -4.59 -30.85 1.79
C LEU A 70 -4.37 -32.35 2.01
N PHE A 71 -3.13 -32.83 1.83
CA PHE A 71 -2.78 -34.23 2.12
C PHE A 71 -2.95 -34.56 3.61
N GLY A 72 -2.58 -33.64 4.51
CA GLY A 72 -2.76 -33.81 5.95
C GLY A 72 -4.24 -33.97 6.32
N VAL A 73 -5.12 -33.15 5.77
CA VAL A 73 -6.57 -33.23 5.95
C VAL A 73 -7.09 -34.56 5.37
N ALA A 74 -6.70 -34.92 4.15
CA ALA A 74 -7.12 -36.18 3.51
C ALA A 74 -6.70 -37.40 4.35
N LEU A 75 -5.45 -37.44 4.84
CA LEU A 75 -4.95 -38.51 5.71
C LEU A 75 -5.68 -38.53 7.06
N PHE A 76 -6.03 -37.37 7.63
CA PHE A 76 -6.81 -37.33 8.85
C PHE A 76 -8.19 -37.95 8.68
N ILE A 77 -8.87 -37.66 7.56
CA ILE A 77 -10.17 -38.21 7.23
C ILE A 77 -10.07 -39.71 6.99
N ALA A 78 -9.03 -40.18 6.23
CA ALA A 78 -8.85 -41.59 5.87
C ALA A 78 -8.41 -42.45 7.06
N ARG A 79 -7.63 -41.89 8.00
CA ARG A 79 -6.99 -42.65 9.11
C ARG A 79 -7.41 -42.08 10.47
N ARG A 80 -8.69 -42.14 10.82
CA ARG A 80 -9.28 -41.57 12.06
C ARG A 80 -8.67 -42.06 13.38
N ARG A 81 -7.92 -43.17 13.40
CA ARG A 81 -7.36 -43.77 14.64
C ARG A 81 -5.83 -43.65 14.68
N ALA A 82 -5.34 -42.53 15.17
CA ALA A 82 -3.90 -42.41 15.48
C ALA A 82 -3.55 -43.13 16.81
N ARG A 83 -2.48 -43.97 16.80
CA ARG A 83 -2.08 -44.79 17.95
C ARG A 83 -1.42 -44.06 19.11
N THR A 84 -0.83 -42.86 18.88
CA THR A 84 -0.08 -42.14 19.89
C THR A 84 -0.69 -40.76 20.14
N PHE A 85 -0.55 -40.24 21.38
CA PHE A 85 -1.05 -38.90 21.78
C PHE A 85 -0.54 -37.80 20.86
N ASN A 86 0.78 -37.75 20.57
CA ASN A 86 1.36 -36.70 19.73
C ASN A 86 0.81 -36.73 18.28
N ARG A 87 0.55 -37.92 17.69
CA ARG A 87 -0.09 -38.01 16.38
C ARG A 87 -1.54 -37.57 16.38
N ARG A 88 -2.25 -37.83 17.48
CA ARG A 88 -3.63 -37.34 17.65
C ARG A 88 -3.64 -35.82 17.80
N LEU A 89 -2.77 -35.26 18.65
CA LEU A 89 -2.62 -33.83 18.85
C LEU A 89 -2.29 -33.13 17.54
N HIS A 90 -1.25 -33.58 16.82
CA HIS A 90 -0.87 -33.03 15.52
C HIS A 90 -2.02 -33.05 14.50
N GLY A 91 -2.78 -34.16 14.44
CA GLY A 91 -3.91 -34.31 13.53
C GLY A 91 -5.05 -33.33 13.82
N TRP A 92 -5.49 -33.23 15.08
CA TRP A 92 -6.57 -32.31 15.47
C TRP A 92 -6.16 -30.84 15.36
N TRP A 93 -4.95 -30.49 15.76
CA TRP A 93 -4.42 -29.12 15.60
C TRP A 93 -4.25 -28.78 14.13
N GLY A 94 -3.72 -29.71 13.33
CA GLY A 94 -3.57 -29.54 11.88
C GLY A 94 -4.92 -29.31 11.20
N LEU A 95 -5.96 -30.06 11.58
CA LEU A 95 -7.32 -29.87 11.07
C LEU A 95 -7.88 -28.49 11.49
N GLY A 96 -7.74 -28.11 12.76
CA GLY A 96 -8.21 -26.83 13.26
C GLY A 96 -7.52 -25.62 12.59
N LEU A 97 -6.25 -25.76 12.24
CA LEU A 97 -5.47 -24.70 11.58
C LEU A 97 -5.51 -24.78 10.04
N ALA A 98 -6.03 -25.87 9.45
CA ALA A 98 -6.00 -26.07 8.00
C ALA A 98 -6.63 -24.94 7.21
N LEU A 99 -7.79 -24.43 7.66
CA LEU A 99 -8.47 -23.32 7.00
C LEU A 99 -7.62 -22.04 7.03
N ALA A 100 -7.03 -21.70 8.18
CA ALA A 100 -6.14 -20.56 8.31
C ALA A 100 -4.88 -20.71 7.43
N THR A 101 -4.26 -21.90 7.42
CA THR A 101 -3.09 -22.20 6.58
C THR A 101 -3.42 -22.01 5.09
N LEU A 102 -4.53 -22.60 4.63
CA LEU A 102 -4.97 -22.48 3.24
C LEU A 102 -5.31 -21.02 2.89
N SER A 103 -5.99 -20.30 3.79
CA SER A 103 -6.32 -18.89 3.64
C SER A 103 -5.06 -18.03 3.45
N PHE A 104 -4.08 -18.13 4.35
CA PHE A 104 -2.83 -17.36 4.27
C PHE A 104 -1.98 -17.75 3.06
N ALA A 105 -1.81 -19.04 2.80
CA ALA A 105 -0.93 -19.50 1.73
C ALA A 105 -1.51 -19.19 0.34
N SER A 106 -2.80 -19.44 0.09
CA SER A 106 -3.41 -19.16 -1.21
C SER A 106 -3.55 -17.68 -1.49
N SER A 107 -3.95 -16.87 -0.50
CA SER A 107 -4.01 -15.40 -0.67
C SER A 107 -2.62 -14.79 -0.83
N GLY A 108 -1.61 -15.31 -0.13
CA GLY A 108 -0.21 -14.89 -0.30
C GLY A 108 0.34 -15.24 -1.68
N ALA A 109 0.03 -16.43 -2.20
CA ALA A 109 0.40 -16.83 -3.56
C ALA A 109 -0.28 -15.94 -4.61
N TRP A 110 -1.59 -15.67 -4.46
CA TRP A 110 -2.33 -14.77 -5.34
C TRP A 110 -1.74 -13.35 -5.32
N HIS A 111 -1.50 -12.79 -4.13
CA HIS A 111 -0.86 -11.48 -3.98
C HIS A 111 0.50 -11.42 -4.68
N LEU A 112 1.34 -12.44 -4.49
CA LEU A 112 2.65 -12.51 -5.12
C LEU A 112 2.55 -12.55 -6.65
N LEU A 113 1.67 -13.38 -7.22
CA LEU A 113 1.45 -13.48 -8.67
C LEU A 113 0.91 -12.17 -9.23
N HIS A 114 -0.06 -11.56 -8.57
CA HIS A 114 -0.61 -10.28 -8.99
C HIS A 114 0.46 -9.19 -9.05
N LYS A 115 1.34 -9.10 -8.04
CA LYS A 115 2.45 -8.14 -8.02
C LYS A 115 3.50 -8.36 -9.10
N GLN A 116 3.71 -9.61 -9.54
CA GLN A 116 4.62 -9.90 -10.68
C GLN A 116 4.02 -9.45 -12.02
N GLY A 117 2.70 -9.48 -12.16
CA GLY A 117 1.98 -9.00 -13.35
C GLY A 117 1.64 -7.50 -13.34
N ALA A 118 2.04 -6.77 -12.31
CA ALA A 118 1.70 -5.35 -12.19
C ALA A 118 2.24 -4.53 -13.37
N GLN A 119 1.36 -3.78 -14.01
CA GLN A 119 1.72 -2.85 -15.09
C GLN A 119 2.62 -1.74 -14.55
N PRO A 120 3.61 -1.28 -15.33
CA PRO A 120 4.46 -0.16 -14.94
C PRO A 120 3.63 1.11 -14.70
N TRP A 121 4.14 1.97 -13.81
CA TRP A 121 3.54 3.28 -13.60
C TRP A 121 3.73 4.14 -14.85
N PRO A 122 2.73 4.94 -15.24
CA PRO A 122 2.90 5.90 -16.33
C PRO A 122 3.97 6.94 -15.94
N ALA A 123 4.60 7.52 -16.97
CA ALA A 123 5.55 8.60 -16.76
C ALA A 123 4.87 9.77 -16.00
N PRO A 124 5.55 10.39 -15.03
CA PRO A 124 4.99 11.52 -14.32
C PRO A 124 4.76 12.70 -15.27
N PHE A 125 3.78 13.53 -14.92
CA PHE A 125 3.57 14.77 -15.64
C PHE A 125 4.77 15.71 -15.40
N VAL A 126 5.37 16.19 -16.48
CA VAL A 126 6.47 17.18 -16.41
C VAL A 126 5.89 18.53 -16.83
N PRO A 127 5.86 19.52 -15.93
CA PRO A 127 5.36 20.85 -16.29
C PRO A 127 6.27 21.50 -17.33
N SER A 128 5.67 22.23 -18.28
CA SER A 128 6.36 22.99 -19.30
C SER A 128 5.70 24.36 -19.45
N PHE A 129 6.38 25.41 -19.02
CA PHE A 129 5.92 26.79 -19.08
C PHE A 129 7.08 27.76 -19.25
N ASN A 130 6.77 28.97 -19.70
CA ASN A 130 7.75 30.03 -19.84
C ASN A 130 7.97 30.75 -18.50
N VAL A 131 9.15 30.65 -17.93
CA VAL A 131 9.51 31.29 -16.65
C VAL A 131 9.46 32.84 -16.76
N ALA A 132 9.62 33.40 -17.96
CA ALA A 132 9.52 34.85 -18.16
C ALA A 132 8.11 35.41 -17.92
N GLU A 133 7.10 34.55 -17.81
CA GLU A 133 5.74 34.95 -17.44
C GLU A 133 5.56 35.19 -15.92
N LEU A 134 6.58 34.84 -15.11
CA LEU A 134 6.58 35.02 -13.66
C LEU A 134 7.25 36.36 -13.33
N ASP A 135 6.50 37.29 -12.73
CA ASP A 135 7.11 38.54 -12.27
C ASP A 135 7.96 38.34 -11.01
N LYS A 136 7.40 37.74 -10.00
CA LYS A 136 8.04 37.41 -8.71
C LYS A 136 7.17 36.42 -7.91
N ALA A 137 7.74 35.88 -6.82
CA ALA A 137 6.96 35.10 -5.88
C ALA A 137 5.80 35.96 -5.29
N PRO A 138 4.58 35.39 -5.14
CA PRO A 138 3.43 36.13 -4.63
C PRO A 138 3.68 36.60 -3.20
N ALA A 139 3.14 37.77 -2.88
CA ALA A 139 3.05 38.22 -1.49
C ALA A 139 2.14 37.29 -0.68
N ALA A 140 2.29 37.27 0.63
CA ALA A 140 1.52 36.36 1.51
C ALA A 140 0.20 36.96 2.02
N ASP A 141 -0.35 37.97 1.34
CA ASP A 141 -1.57 38.67 1.69
C ASP A 141 -2.87 37.85 1.45
N TRP A 142 -2.77 36.77 0.72
CA TRP A 142 -3.83 35.78 0.51
C TRP A 142 -3.96 34.75 1.66
N LEU A 143 -3.02 34.70 2.60
CA LEU A 143 -3.11 33.81 3.78
C LEU A 143 -4.27 34.24 4.67
N LEU A 144 -5.02 33.23 5.16
CA LEU A 144 -6.05 33.49 6.17
C LEU A 144 -5.41 33.93 7.50
N ALA A 145 -6.16 34.66 8.31
CA ALA A 145 -5.66 35.14 9.61
C ALA A 145 -5.23 33.95 10.50
N GLY A 146 -3.97 33.98 10.93
CA GLY A 146 -3.37 32.94 11.76
C GLY A 146 -2.81 31.71 10.99
N GLU A 147 -2.79 31.78 9.66
CA GLU A 147 -2.05 30.80 8.85
C GLU A 147 -0.59 31.23 8.66
N GLU A 148 0.27 30.24 8.61
CA GLU A 148 1.66 30.39 8.18
C GLU A 148 1.85 29.71 6.82
N LEU A 149 2.64 30.31 5.95
CA LEU A 149 3.01 29.69 4.67
C LEU A 149 3.90 28.47 4.94
N TYR A 150 3.37 27.29 4.63
CA TYR A 150 4.06 26.04 4.82
C TYR A 150 4.87 25.62 3.57
N MET A 151 4.27 25.76 2.39
CA MET A 151 4.90 25.42 1.12
C MET A 151 4.39 26.30 -0.01
N LEU A 152 5.30 26.71 -0.88
CA LEU A 152 4.99 27.39 -2.14
C LEU A 152 5.58 26.55 -3.29
N SER A 153 4.75 26.16 -4.22
CA SER A 153 5.14 25.36 -5.39
C SER A 153 4.74 26.04 -6.68
N LEU A 154 5.62 25.94 -7.68
CA LEU A 154 5.31 26.41 -9.01
C LEU A 154 4.74 25.24 -9.83
N LEU A 155 3.60 25.42 -10.44
CA LEU A 155 2.86 24.44 -11.19
C LEU A 155 2.56 24.93 -12.61
N GLU A 156 2.08 24.04 -13.45
CA GLU A 156 1.49 24.36 -14.75
C GLU A 156 0.01 24.03 -14.75
N LEU A 157 -0.81 24.97 -15.19
CA LEU A 157 -2.22 24.76 -15.49
C LEU A 157 -2.53 25.38 -16.87
N ASP A 158 -3.01 24.55 -17.79
CA ASP A 158 -3.36 24.94 -19.16
C ASP A 158 -2.19 25.65 -19.90
N GLY A 159 -0.96 25.15 -19.73
CA GLY A 159 0.25 25.69 -20.33
C GLY A 159 0.79 26.98 -19.70
N LYS A 160 0.19 27.42 -18.58
CA LYS A 160 0.61 28.65 -17.88
C LYS A 160 1.18 28.32 -16.51
N PRO A 161 2.19 29.10 -16.06
CA PRO A 161 2.69 28.97 -14.70
C PRO A 161 1.65 29.50 -13.69
N ILE A 162 1.43 28.73 -12.63
CA ILE A 162 0.63 29.13 -11.48
C ILE A 162 1.36 28.79 -10.20
N TRP A 163 1.07 29.52 -9.13
CA TRP A 163 1.55 29.20 -7.80
C TRP A 163 0.52 28.38 -7.05
N ARG A 164 0.98 27.36 -6.34
CA ARG A 164 0.21 26.65 -5.33
C ARG A 164 0.86 26.88 -3.99
N ALA A 165 0.12 27.48 -3.09
CA ALA A 165 0.55 27.77 -1.74
C ALA A 165 -0.24 26.92 -0.75
N GLN A 166 0.45 26.40 0.27
CA GLN A 166 -0.16 25.70 1.39
C GLN A 166 -0.02 26.56 2.63
N GLY A 167 -1.14 26.99 3.17
CA GLY A 167 -1.23 27.62 4.48
C GLY A 167 -1.50 26.58 5.55
N GLN A 168 -1.01 26.78 6.76
CA GLN A 168 -1.28 25.89 7.89
C GLN A 168 -1.50 26.69 9.16
N GLN A 169 -2.62 26.42 9.83
CA GLN A 169 -2.82 26.77 11.24
C GLN A 169 -2.41 25.59 12.11
N PHE A 170 -1.98 25.89 13.33
CA PHE A 170 -1.64 24.87 14.32
C PHE A 170 -2.80 23.85 14.49
N ALA A 171 -2.51 22.56 14.33
CA ALA A 171 -3.44 21.43 14.46
C ALA A 171 -4.62 21.40 13.44
N SER A 172 -4.60 22.22 12.38
CA SER A 172 -5.60 22.16 11.31
C SER A 172 -5.08 21.42 10.08
N MET A 173 -6.00 21.02 9.18
CA MET A 173 -5.61 20.57 7.83
C MET A 173 -5.02 21.77 7.06
N PRO A 174 -3.96 21.55 6.24
CA PRO A 174 -3.43 22.60 5.38
C PRO A 174 -4.52 23.15 4.44
N SER A 175 -4.59 24.47 4.31
CA SER A 175 -5.35 25.13 3.27
C SER A 175 -4.57 25.13 1.96
N LEU A 176 -5.26 25.07 0.83
CA LEU A 176 -4.68 25.11 -0.51
C LEU A 176 -5.17 26.35 -1.24
N HIS A 177 -4.21 27.18 -1.66
CA HIS A 177 -4.46 28.38 -2.46
C HIS A 177 -3.76 28.23 -3.81
N TYR A 178 -4.45 28.58 -4.87
CA TYR A 178 -3.91 28.61 -6.22
C TYR A 178 -3.91 30.06 -6.70
N LEU A 179 -2.75 30.53 -7.13
CA LEU A 179 -2.54 31.93 -7.52
C LEU A 179 -2.02 31.98 -8.96
N ASP A 180 -2.40 33.01 -9.69
CA ASP A 180 -1.85 33.24 -11.02
C ASP A 180 -0.37 33.70 -10.96
N ALA A 181 0.25 33.94 -12.12
CA ALA A 181 1.63 34.39 -12.21
C ALA A 181 1.88 35.73 -11.50
N GLN A 182 0.85 36.55 -11.28
CA GLN A 182 0.88 37.83 -10.61
C GLN A 182 0.52 37.72 -9.12
N GLY A 183 0.25 36.52 -8.59
CA GLY A 183 -0.06 36.28 -7.19
C GLY A 183 -1.54 36.52 -6.81
N ARG A 184 -2.44 36.67 -7.78
CA ARG A 184 -3.89 36.84 -7.51
C ARG A 184 -4.51 35.44 -7.35
N GLU A 185 -5.38 35.28 -6.34
CA GLU A 185 -6.05 34.02 -6.09
C GLU A 185 -6.96 33.59 -7.24
N LEU A 186 -6.83 32.36 -7.65
CA LEU A 186 -7.67 31.71 -8.65
C LEU A 186 -8.94 31.14 -7.98
N GLY A 187 -10.01 31.01 -8.77
CA GLY A 187 -11.29 30.51 -8.25
C GLY A 187 -11.28 29.09 -7.70
N ASN A 188 -12.31 28.76 -6.93
CA ASN A 188 -12.48 27.49 -6.20
C ASN A 188 -12.51 26.24 -7.10
N GLU A 189 -12.72 26.40 -8.41
CA GLU A 189 -12.67 25.28 -9.37
C GLU A 189 -11.23 24.92 -9.79
N THR A 190 -10.24 25.72 -9.41
CA THR A 190 -8.84 25.50 -9.81
C THR A 190 -8.27 24.15 -9.35
N PRO A 191 -8.49 23.68 -8.11
CA PRO A 191 -8.04 22.36 -7.67
C PRO A 191 -8.59 21.24 -8.55
N ARG A 192 -9.86 21.33 -8.94
CA ARG A 192 -10.53 20.36 -9.80
C ARG A 192 -9.97 20.39 -11.22
N ARG A 193 -9.78 21.58 -11.80
CA ARG A 193 -9.16 21.73 -13.13
C ARG A 193 -7.74 21.20 -13.17
N TYR A 194 -6.96 21.51 -12.14
CA TYR A 194 -5.60 20.99 -12.01
C TYR A 194 -5.58 19.46 -11.92
N ALA A 195 -6.44 18.86 -11.11
CA ALA A 195 -6.56 17.42 -11.02
C ALA A 195 -7.02 16.81 -12.36
N GLN A 196 -7.98 17.42 -13.06
CA GLN A 196 -8.43 16.97 -14.36
C GLN A 196 -7.30 16.96 -15.39
N GLN A 197 -6.52 18.02 -15.47
CA GLN A 197 -5.38 18.08 -16.40
C GLN A 197 -4.36 16.94 -16.13
N ARG A 198 -4.09 16.62 -14.86
CA ARG A 198 -3.21 15.50 -14.48
C ARG A 198 -3.82 14.15 -14.86
N LEU A 199 -5.10 13.99 -14.62
CA LEU A 199 -5.84 12.78 -14.98
C LEU A 199 -5.85 12.58 -16.50
N ASP A 200 -6.07 13.62 -17.30
CA ASP A 200 -6.07 13.55 -18.75
C ASP A 200 -4.70 13.13 -19.29
N HIS A 201 -3.61 13.66 -18.71
CA HIS A 201 -2.26 13.23 -19.06
C HIS A 201 -2.05 11.73 -18.79
N TYR A 202 -2.42 11.24 -17.62
CA TYR A 202 -2.26 9.84 -17.27
C TYR A 202 -3.21 8.94 -18.05
N ALA A 203 -4.47 9.36 -18.26
CA ALA A 203 -5.44 8.63 -19.06
C ALA A 203 -4.94 8.45 -20.49
N LYS A 204 -4.43 9.51 -21.10
CA LYS A 204 -3.85 9.46 -22.44
C LYS A 204 -2.66 8.50 -22.52
N SER A 205 -1.75 8.54 -21.54
CA SER A 205 -0.57 7.66 -21.50
C SER A 205 -0.93 6.19 -21.28
N LEU A 206 -2.08 5.91 -20.68
CA LEU A 206 -2.62 4.57 -20.40
C LEU A 206 -3.61 4.10 -21.47
N GLY A 207 -3.91 4.92 -22.48
CA GLY A 207 -4.88 4.59 -23.52
C GLY A 207 -6.34 4.53 -23.02
N LEU A 208 -6.64 5.23 -21.93
CA LEU A 208 -8.00 5.35 -21.39
C LEU A 208 -8.79 6.41 -22.16
N GLY A 209 -10.10 6.23 -22.28
CA GLY A 209 -11.00 7.22 -22.85
C GLY A 209 -11.27 8.40 -21.90
N GLU A 210 -12.41 9.06 -22.08
CA GLU A 210 -12.85 10.13 -21.20
C GLU A 210 -13.28 9.57 -19.83
N ALA A 211 -13.04 10.35 -18.77
CA ALA A 211 -13.49 9.99 -17.45
C ALA A 211 -15.03 10.08 -17.35
N GLN A 212 -15.66 9.02 -16.84
CA GLN A 212 -17.10 9.01 -16.61
C GLN A 212 -17.52 9.91 -15.44
N ALA A 213 -16.65 9.99 -14.43
CA ALA A 213 -16.90 10.77 -13.23
C ALA A 213 -15.57 11.26 -12.63
N LEU A 214 -15.58 12.47 -12.06
CA LEU A 214 -14.52 13.02 -11.24
C LEU A 214 -15.10 13.43 -9.88
N THR A 215 -14.65 12.78 -8.83
CA THR A 215 -15.15 12.99 -7.45
C THR A 215 -14.00 13.32 -6.50
N LEU A 216 -14.27 14.15 -5.49
CA LEU A 216 -13.34 14.39 -4.39
C LEU A 216 -13.66 13.43 -3.25
N GLN A 217 -12.68 12.60 -2.88
CA GLN A 217 -12.81 11.59 -1.83
C GLN A 217 -12.10 12.07 -0.55
N HIS A 218 -12.80 12.00 0.58
CA HIS A 218 -12.33 12.46 1.89
C HIS A 218 -12.03 11.34 2.88
N SER A 219 -12.24 10.08 2.50
CA SER A 219 -11.99 8.93 3.36
C SER A 219 -11.25 7.82 2.60
N PHE A 220 -10.47 7.04 3.33
CA PHE A 220 -9.88 5.81 2.78
C PHE A 220 -10.95 4.74 2.63
N ASP A 221 -10.83 3.92 1.58
CA ASP A 221 -11.71 2.81 1.28
C ASP A 221 -10.92 1.60 0.73
N HIS A 222 -11.64 0.61 0.15
CA HIS A 222 -11.03 -0.60 -0.42
C HIS A 222 -10.16 -0.33 -1.65
N GLU A 223 -10.43 0.72 -2.41
CA GLU A 223 -9.67 1.10 -3.58
C GLU A 223 -8.50 2.01 -3.22
N TYR A 224 -8.74 2.92 -2.28
CA TYR A 224 -7.76 3.91 -1.86
C TYR A 224 -7.43 3.75 -0.37
N GLY A 225 -6.54 2.80 -0.06
CA GLY A 225 -6.07 2.54 1.30
C GLY A 225 -5.07 3.58 1.80
N PHE A 226 -4.82 3.60 3.11
CA PHE A 226 -4.05 4.64 3.81
C PHE A 226 -2.52 4.56 3.63
N VAL A 227 -1.97 3.45 3.11
CA VAL A 227 -0.52 3.24 3.07
C VAL A 227 0.15 4.18 2.08
N PHE A 228 0.97 5.12 2.58
CA PHE A 228 1.67 6.16 1.83
C PHE A 228 0.77 7.08 0.98
N LYS A 229 -0.50 7.20 1.36
CA LYS A 229 -1.50 7.99 0.65
C LYS A 229 -2.09 9.06 1.56
N ARG A 230 -2.60 10.13 0.96
CA ARG A 230 -3.18 11.30 1.66
C ARG A 230 -4.62 11.51 1.23
N LEU A 231 -5.34 12.28 2.02
CA LEU A 231 -6.68 12.77 1.77
C LEU A 231 -6.71 14.30 1.92
N PRO A 232 -7.60 15.01 1.22
CA PRO A 232 -8.50 14.48 0.20
C PRO A 232 -7.78 14.07 -1.08
N VAL A 233 -8.44 13.28 -1.94
CA VAL A 233 -7.90 12.83 -3.22
C VAL A 233 -8.97 12.94 -4.31
N PHE A 234 -8.61 13.34 -5.52
CA PHE A 234 -9.50 13.28 -6.67
C PHE A 234 -9.49 11.89 -7.29
N LYS A 235 -10.67 11.30 -7.44
CA LYS A 235 -10.89 10.01 -8.10
C LYS A 235 -11.57 10.23 -9.45
N ALA A 236 -10.98 9.69 -10.52
CA ALA A 236 -11.62 9.56 -11.81
C ALA A 236 -11.88 8.10 -12.14
N SER A 237 -13.06 7.78 -12.68
CA SER A 237 -13.44 6.43 -13.11
C SER A 237 -13.57 6.38 -14.62
N TYR A 238 -13.08 5.29 -15.25
CA TYR A 238 -13.05 5.09 -16.69
C TYR A 238 -13.82 3.83 -17.08
N ALA A 239 -14.54 3.89 -18.22
CA ALA A 239 -15.29 2.75 -18.78
C ALA A 239 -14.41 1.91 -19.72
N ASP A 240 -13.22 1.56 -19.28
CA ASP A 240 -12.37 0.62 -20.01
C ASP A 240 -12.68 -0.84 -19.62
N ALA A 241 -12.06 -1.80 -20.29
CA ALA A 241 -12.28 -3.23 -20.06
C ALA A 241 -11.89 -3.69 -18.63
N HIS A 242 -11.22 -2.84 -17.87
CA HIS A 242 -10.72 -3.14 -16.52
C HIS A 242 -11.36 -2.28 -15.43
N ASN A 243 -12.34 -1.42 -15.78
CA ASN A 243 -12.97 -0.46 -14.87
C ASN A 243 -11.93 0.35 -14.09
N THR A 244 -10.98 0.94 -14.81
CA THR A 244 -9.84 1.66 -14.23
C THR A 244 -10.31 2.88 -13.43
N ALA A 245 -9.76 3.05 -12.24
CA ALA A 245 -9.86 4.27 -11.45
C ALA A 245 -8.45 4.86 -11.23
N LEU A 246 -8.32 6.17 -11.46
CA LEU A 246 -7.10 6.93 -11.18
C LEU A 246 -7.35 7.89 -10.03
N PHE A 247 -6.36 8.04 -9.15
CA PHE A 247 -6.42 8.90 -7.98
C PHE A 247 -5.29 9.93 -8.05
N ILE A 248 -5.65 11.22 -8.03
CA ILE A 248 -4.69 12.33 -8.03
C ILE A 248 -4.70 13.02 -6.68
N ASP A 249 -3.52 13.11 -6.07
CA ASP A 249 -3.31 13.89 -4.86
C ASP A 249 -3.29 15.39 -5.23
N PRO A 250 -4.23 16.22 -4.73
CA PRO A 250 -4.26 17.63 -5.05
C PRO A 250 -3.06 18.41 -4.47
N LEU A 251 -2.42 17.87 -3.42
CA LEU A 251 -1.31 18.53 -2.75
C LEU A 251 -0.01 18.52 -3.56
N ASP A 252 0.17 17.62 -4.51
CA ASP A 252 1.38 17.56 -5.33
C ASP A 252 1.09 17.23 -6.81
N GLY A 253 -0.16 16.93 -7.15
CA GLY A 253 -0.56 16.52 -8.49
C GLY A 253 -0.07 15.12 -8.89
N ALA A 254 0.43 14.33 -7.93
CA ALA A 254 0.90 12.99 -8.18
C ALA A 254 -0.24 12.01 -8.44
N LEU A 255 0.00 11.04 -9.34
CA LEU A 255 -0.84 9.86 -9.44
C LEU A 255 -0.65 9.01 -8.17
N ALA A 256 -1.57 9.13 -7.23
CA ALA A 256 -1.47 8.45 -5.93
C ALA A 256 -1.87 6.97 -6.01
N SER A 257 -2.75 6.60 -6.93
CA SER A 257 -3.15 5.22 -7.16
C SER A 257 -3.75 5.04 -8.57
N ARG A 258 -3.52 3.87 -9.13
CA ARG A 258 -4.26 3.30 -10.26
C ARG A 258 -4.86 1.99 -9.76
N VAL A 259 -6.16 1.80 -9.94
CA VAL A 259 -6.90 0.63 -9.46
C VAL A 259 -7.73 0.06 -10.58
N GLN A 260 -7.61 -1.24 -10.81
CA GLN A 260 -8.36 -2.01 -11.79
C GLN A 260 -9.14 -3.13 -11.09
N ASP A 261 -10.02 -3.85 -11.78
CA ASP A 261 -10.81 -4.94 -11.21
C ASP A 261 -9.94 -6.06 -10.61
N ALA A 262 -8.79 -6.34 -11.23
CA ALA A 262 -7.83 -7.28 -10.70
C ALA A 262 -7.22 -6.82 -9.36
N ASP A 263 -6.94 -5.50 -9.21
CA ASP A 263 -6.45 -4.91 -7.97
C ASP A 263 -7.52 -4.94 -6.87
N ARG A 264 -8.80 -4.70 -7.23
CA ARG A 264 -9.92 -4.79 -6.30
C ARG A 264 -10.08 -6.21 -5.75
N THR A 265 -10.04 -7.20 -6.65
CA THR A 265 -10.12 -8.62 -6.29
C THR A 265 -8.94 -9.04 -5.43
N GLU A 266 -7.72 -8.64 -5.79
CA GLU A 266 -6.51 -8.90 -5.02
C GLU A 266 -6.59 -8.23 -3.64
N GLY A 267 -6.92 -6.96 -3.59
CA GLY A 267 -7.06 -6.21 -2.33
C GLY A 267 -8.08 -6.83 -1.39
N TRP A 268 -9.23 -7.26 -1.92
CA TRP A 268 -10.26 -7.97 -1.14
C TRP A 268 -9.73 -9.30 -0.59
N THR A 269 -9.19 -10.15 -1.47
CA THR A 269 -8.67 -11.47 -1.04
C THR A 269 -7.56 -11.31 -0.02
N PHE A 270 -6.65 -10.35 -0.21
CA PHE A 270 -5.58 -10.09 0.74
C PHE A 270 -6.09 -9.54 2.07
N ALA A 271 -7.06 -8.61 2.05
CA ALA A 271 -7.65 -8.06 3.27
C ALA A 271 -8.37 -9.15 4.08
N TYR A 272 -9.22 -9.94 3.43
CA TYR A 272 -10.09 -10.88 4.14
C TYR A 272 -9.44 -12.23 4.41
N LEU A 273 -8.64 -12.77 3.50
CA LEU A 273 -8.02 -14.09 3.66
C LEU A 273 -6.62 -14.03 4.29
N HIS A 274 -5.87 -12.92 4.11
CA HIS A 274 -4.51 -12.81 4.64
C HIS A 274 -4.44 -11.99 5.93
N LYS A 275 -5.19 -10.90 6.02
CA LYS A 275 -5.19 -10.01 7.20
C LYS A 275 -6.37 -10.24 8.14
N TRP A 276 -7.35 -11.03 7.73
CA TRP A 276 -8.59 -11.28 8.47
C TRP A 276 -9.31 -10.00 8.87
N GLU A 277 -9.48 -9.09 7.91
CA GLU A 277 -10.08 -7.77 8.13
C GLU A 277 -11.54 -7.84 8.60
N PHE A 278 -12.22 -8.98 8.34
CA PHE A 278 -13.55 -9.25 8.91
C PHE A 278 -13.58 -9.23 10.45
N LEU A 279 -12.42 -9.36 11.11
CA LEU A 279 -12.28 -9.24 12.57
C LEU A 279 -12.06 -7.80 13.04
N ALA A 280 -11.88 -6.84 12.15
CA ALA A 280 -11.62 -5.44 12.51
C ALA A 280 -12.74 -4.82 13.36
N GLY A 281 -13.99 -5.29 13.16
CA GLY A 281 -15.15 -4.90 13.98
C GLY A 281 -15.03 -5.25 15.46
N LEU A 282 -14.15 -6.21 15.84
CA LEU A 282 -13.84 -6.53 17.24
C LEU A 282 -12.77 -5.61 17.84
N GLY A 283 -12.19 -4.72 17.02
CA GLY A 283 -11.07 -3.86 17.37
C GLY A 283 -9.70 -4.43 16.93
N ASN A 284 -8.84 -3.55 16.45
CA ASN A 284 -7.54 -3.96 15.90
C ASN A 284 -6.65 -4.71 16.89
N GLY A 285 -6.72 -4.38 18.20
CA GLY A 285 -5.96 -5.08 19.24
C GLY A 285 -6.31 -6.57 19.32
N TYR A 286 -7.60 -6.88 19.36
CA TYR A 286 -8.08 -8.27 19.39
C TYR A 286 -7.77 -9.03 18.10
N LYS A 287 -7.93 -8.39 16.95
CA LYS A 287 -7.54 -8.96 15.66
C LYS A 287 -6.06 -9.37 15.64
N HIS A 288 -5.17 -8.46 16.03
CA HIS A 288 -3.72 -8.73 16.04
C HIS A 288 -3.34 -9.79 17.07
N LEU A 289 -3.98 -9.79 18.23
CA LEU A 289 -3.78 -10.84 19.26
C LEU A 289 -4.17 -12.22 18.70
N LEU A 290 -5.34 -12.33 18.06
CA LEU A 290 -5.81 -13.58 17.48
C LEU A 290 -4.89 -14.09 16.36
N LEU A 291 -4.46 -13.20 15.46
CA LEU A 291 -3.49 -13.53 14.42
C LEU A 291 -2.15 -14.02 15.03
N GLY A 292 -1.69 -13.38 16.10
CA GLY A 292 -0.49 -13.80 16.83
C GLY A 292 -0.64 -15.19 17.46
N ILE A 293 -1.79 -15.49 18.08
CA ILE A 293 -2.11 -16.80 18.62
C ILE A 293 -2.11 -17.87 17.52
N VAL A 294 -2.76 -17.59 16.39
CA VAL A 294 -2.79 -18.51 15.25
C VAL A 294 -1.39 -18.74 14.67
N ALA A 295 -0.58 -17.69 14.55
CA ALA A 295 0.82 -17.83 14.11
C ALA A 295 1.64 -18.71 15.07
N LEU A 296 1.52 -18.47 16.39
CA LEU A 296 2.18 -19.29 17.41
C LEU A 296 1.71 -20.76 17.34
N ALA A 297 0.41 -20.99 17.16
CA ALA A 297 -0.14 -22.32 17.02
C ALA A 297 0.44 -23.08 15.79
N HIS A 298 0.70 -22.39 14.67
CA HIS A 298 1.38 -22.98 13.52
C HIS A 298 2.83 -23.37 13.83
N VAL A 299 3.57 -22.51 14.56
CA VAL A 299 4.95 -22.85 15.00
C VAL A 299 4.93 -24.09 15.88
N LEU A 300 4.04 -24.16 16.86
CA LEU A 300 3.91 -25.32 17.75
C LEU A 300 3.51 -26.59 16.97
N LEU A 301 2.58 -26.48 16.01
CA LEU A 301 2.19 -27.58 15.13
C LEU A 301 3.40 -28.12 14.34
N ALA A 302 4.22 -27.24 13.79
CA ALA A 302 5.44 -27.60 13.06
C ALA A 302 6.44 -28.32 13.96
N LEU A 303 6.67 -27.86 15.19
CA LEU A 303 7.56 -28.50 16.16
C LEU A 303 7.07 -29.89 16.56
N VAL A 304 5.77 -30.06 16.79
CA VAL A 304 5.17 -31.37 17.04
C VAL A 304 5.37 -32.30 15.84
N GLY A 305 5.13 -31.79 14.62
CA GLY A 305 5.38 -32.55 13.39
C GLY A 305 6.82 -33.04 13.26
N LEU A 306 7.81 -32.15 13.48
CA LEU A 306 9.23 -32.49 13.47
C LEU A 306 9.58 -33.56 14.53
N SER A 307 8.98 -33.49 15.72
CA SER A 307 9.19 -34.49 16.76
C SER A 307 8.69 -35.88 16.35
N LEU A 308 7.64 -35.96 15.53
CA LEU A 308 7.09 -37.21 15.01
C LEU A 308 8.00 -37.85 13.94
N LEU A 309 8.64 -37.04 13.11
CA LEU A 309 9.61 -37.51 12.10
C LEU A 309 10.83 -38.15 12.77
N ARG A 310 11.43 -37.49 13.77
CA ARG A 310 12.58 -38.00 14.51
C ARG A 310 12.30 -39.37 15.17
N ARG A 311 11.13 -39.53 15.79
CA ARG A 311 10.73 -40.80 16.44
C ARG A 311 10.40 -41.93 15.43
N GLY A 312 10.09 -41.60 14.18
CA GLY A 312 9.84 -42.59 13.12
C GLY A 312 11.13 -43.19 12.54
N GLN A 313 12.27 -42.49 12.62
CA GLN A 313 13.57 -42.94 12.14
C GLN A 313 14.28 -43.93 13.09
N HIS A 314 13.84 -44.03 14.34
CA HIS A 314 14.41 -44.94 15.34
C HIS A 314 13.57 -46.22 15.56
N ARG A 315 12.70 -46.54 14.63
CA ARG A 315 11.92 -47.79 14.57
C ARG A 315 12.08 -48.43 13.21
#